data_810c6cc9dd324c05077c6028f2c0e79a
#
_entry.id   810c6cc9dd324c05077c6028f2c0e79a
#
_cell.length_a   1.000
_cell.length_b   1.000
_cell.length_c   1.000
_cell.angle_alpha   90.00
_cell.angle_beta   90.00
_cell.angle_gamma   90.00
#
_symmetry.space_group_name_H-M   'P 1'
#
loop_
_entity.id
_entity.type
_entity.pdbx_description
1 polymer ?
#
loop_
_entity_poly.entity_id
_entity_poly.type
_entity_poly.pdbx_seq_one_letter_code
_entity_poly.pdbx_strand_id
1 'polypeptide(L)'
;AVIDGAMKAGSTADLGHDYTKNVLGRFEESARTTVKTPWDVINEVMDGGLGKGELGVIVAPAGIGKTWMLQCIGNGCIKNGLTVIHYTLELNQAYVGLRYDTILTGIPTANLKYSIEEVEKQVNKLTGNLIIKHYPTRSASVQTLSAHLNQLEIQGIIPDVIIVDYAD
;
A
#
# COMPACT_ATOMS: atom_id res chain seq x y z
N ALA A 1 4.55 -1.92 -46.94
CA ALA A 1 3.30 -2.65 -46.64
C ALA A 1 3.40 -3.48 -45.34
N VAL A 2 4.55 -4.10 -45.01
CA VAL A 2 4.73 -4.91 -43.79
C VAL A 2 5.02 -4.00 -42.56
N ILE A 3 5.73 -2.89 -42.74
CA ILE A 3 6.07 -1.93 -41.70
C ILE A 3 4.85 -1.10 -41.28
N ASP A 4 3.93 -0.78 -42.20
CA ASP A 4 2.68 -0.08 -41.89
C ASP A 4 1.70 -0.94 -41.07
N GLY A 5 1.73 -2.27 -41.27
CA GLY A 5 0.93 -3.19 -40.46
C GLY A 5 1.44 -3.32 -39.01
N ALA A 6 2.75 -3.29 -38.79
CA ALA A 6 3.37 -3.37 -37.48
C ALA A 6 3.18 -2.07 -36.65
N MET A 7 3.17 -0.91 -37.31
CA MET A 7 2.88 0.37 -36.65
C MET A 7 1.40 0.53 -36.26
N LYS A 8 0.47 -0.11 -36.97
CA LYS A 8 -0.96 -0.10 -36.59
C LYS A 8 -1.33 -1.10 -35.51
N ALA A 9 -0.52 -2.11 -35.25
CA ALA A 9 -0.77 -3.10 -34.21
C ALA A 9 -0.24 -2.70 -32.81
N GLY A 10 0.43 -1.55 -32.67
CA GLY A 10 1.16 -1.17 -31.47
C GLY A 10 0.71 0.10 -30.76
N SER A 11 -0.41 0.71 -31.13
CA SER A 11 -0.89 1.89 -30.41
C SER A 11 -2.37 2.14 -30.71
N THR A 12 -3.25 1.60 -29.90
CA THR A 12 -4.42 2.38 -29.52
C THR A 12 -3.89 3.53 -28.70
N ALA A 13 -3.43 4.60 -29.36
CA ALA A 13 -3.07 5.84 -28.66
C ALA A 13 -4.32 6.23 -27.86
N ASP A 14 -4.21 6.20 -26.54
CA ASP A 14 -5.22 6.77 -25.67
C ASP A 14 -5.28 8.27 -26.00
N LEU A 15 -6.29 8.65 -26.77
CA LEU A 15 -6.52 10.04 -27.18
C LEU A 15 -7.16 10.87 -26.07
N GLY A 16 -7.34 10.26 -24.89
CA GLY A 16 -8.05 10.86 -23.79
C GLY A 16 -9.57 10.76 -23.93
N HIS A 17 -10.28 11.27 -22.92
CA HIS A 17 -11.73 11.25 -22.83
C HIS A 17 -12.35 12.49 -23.49
N ASP A 18 -13.24 12.30 -24.49
CA ASP A 18 -14.03 13.40 -25.05
C ASP A 18 -15.14 13.79 -24.06
N TYR A 19 -14.95 14.91 -23.37
CA TYR A 19 -15.86 15.41 -22.33
C TYR A 19 -17.30 15.55 -22.81
N THR A 20 -17.52 15.85 -24.08
CA THR A 20 -18.86 16.06 -24.64
C THR A 20 -19.61 14.78 -24.96
N LYS A 21 -18.92 13.65 -24.96
CA LYS A 21 -19.47 12.33 -25.28
C LYS A 21 -19.50 11.43 -24.03
N ASN A 22 -20.38 10.43 -24.07
CA ASN A 22 -20.49 9.36 -23.07
C ASN A 22 -20.62 9.87 -21.62
N VAL A 23 -21.60 10.73 -21.36
CA VAL A 23 -21.86 11.24 -20.00
C VAL A 23 -22.13 10.12 -19.00
N LEU A 24 -22.91 9.09 -19.35
CA LEU A 24 -23.20 7.97 -18.46
C LEU A 24 -21.97 7.15 -18.11
N GLY A 25 -21.08 6.88 -19.08
CA GLY A 25 -19.85 6.12 -18.84
C GLY A 25 -18.94 6.77 -17.81
N ARG A 26 -18.92 8.11 -17.72
CA ARG A 26 -18.15 8.82 -16.68
C ARG A 26 -18.64 8.52 -15.27
N PHE A 27 -19.94 8.37 -15.06
CA PHE A 27 -20.50 8.04 -13.75
C PHE A 27 -20.29 6.56 -13.38
N GLU A 28 -20.26 5.67 -14.38
CA GLU A 28 -19.92 4.26 -14.18
C GLU A 28 -18.43 4.07 -13.85
N GLU A 29 -17.54 4.78 -14.58
CA GLU A 29 -16.09 4.76 -14.33
C GLU A 29 -15.69 5.49 -13.02
N SER A 30 -16.52 6.41 -12.52
CA SER A 30 -16.25 7.15 -11.30
C SER A 30 -16.54 6.37 -10.01
N ALA A 31 -17.07 5.14 -10.10
CA ALA A 31 -17.30 4.28 -8.94
C ALA A 31 -15.97 3.94 -8.26
N ARG A 32 -15.64 4.68 -7.17
CA ARG A 32 -14.39 4.52 -6.42
C ARG A 32 -14.45 3.27 -5.55
N THR A 33 -13.52 2.34 -5.78
CA THR A 33 -13.17 1.33 -4.76
C THR A 33 -12.11 1.91 -3.86
N THR A 34 -12.41 2.08 -2.58
CA THR A 34 -11.53 2.77 -1.62
C THR A 34 -10.98 1.84 -0.57
N VAL A 35 -9.76 2.14 -0.12
CA VAL A 35 -9.13 1.54 1.05
C VAL A 35 -9.34 2.47 2.24
N LYS A 36 -10.05 1.99 3.25
CA LYS A 36 -10.31 2.77 4.47
C LYS A 36 -9.07 2.86 5.36
N THR A 37 -8.86 4.03 5.94
CA THR A 37 -7.95 4.20 7.07
C THR A 37 -8.60 3.75 8.37
N PRO A 38 -7.86 3.54 9.47
CA PRO A 38 -8.45 3.24 10.78
C PRO A 38 -9.25 4.39 11.42
N TRP A 39 -9.29 5.56 10.78
CA TRP A 39 -9.91 6.77 11.34
C TRP A 39 -11.10 7.23 10.48
N ASP A 40 -12.30 7.16 11.05
CA ASP A 40 -13.54 7.50 10.36
C ASP A 40 -13.54 8.95 9.84
N VAL A 41 -13.04 9.90 10.64
CA VAL A 41 -12.93 11.31 10.23
C VAL A 41 -12.10 11.48 8.95
N ILE A 42 -11.00 10.74 8.83
CA ILE A 42 -10.16 10.78 7.62
C ILE A 42 -10.93 10.16 6.43
N ASN A 43 -11.61 9.04 6.68
CA ASN A 43 -12.39 8.38 5.64
C ASN A 43 -13.57 9.25 5.15
N GLU A 44 -14.21 9.99 6.03
CA GLU A 44 -15.27 10.95 5.66
C GLU A 44 -14.72 12.07 4.76
N VAL A 45 -13.58 12.69 5.14
CA VAL A 45 -12.94 13.74 4.36
C VAL A 45 -12.48 13.23 2.99
N MET A 46 -12.07 11.96 2.90
CA MET A 46 -11.58 11.32 1.68
C MET A 46 -12.67 10.60 0.87
N ASP A 47 -13.95 10.80 1.20
CA ASP A 47 -15.08 10.12 0.55
C ASP A 47 -14.88 8.57 0.50
N GLY A 48 -14.67 8.00 1.68
CA GLY A 48 -14.53 6.55 1.87
C GLY A 48 -13.08 6.04 2.02
N GLY A 49 -12.08 6.87 1.85
CA GLY A 49 -10.66 6.52 1.98
C GLY A 49 -9.84 6.73 0.71
N LEU A 50 -8.68 6.10 0.61
CA LEU A 50 -7.78 6.23 -0.54
C LEU A 50 -8.25 5.34 -1.70
N GLY A 51 -8.49 5.91 -2.86
CA GLY A 51 -8.93 5.19 -4.07
C GLY A 51 -7.77 4.50 -4.79
N LYS A 52 -8.11 3.54 -5.66
CA LYS A 52 -7.14 2.85 -6.51
C LYS A 52 -6.42 3.85 -7.42
N GLY A 53 -5.08 3.81 -7.42
CA GLY A 53 -4.24 4.73 -8.22
C GLY A 53 -4.04 6.10 -7.57
N GLU A 54 -4.58 6.35 -6.39
CA GLU A 54 -4.37 7.58 -5.64
C GLU A 54 -3.14 7.50 -4.73
N LEU A 55 -2.55 8.65 -4.45
CA LEU A 55 -1.41 8.81 -3.55
C LEU A 55 -1.83 9.56 -2.29
N GLY A 56 -1.67 8.93 -1.14
CA GLY A 56 -1.76 9.57 0.17
C GLY A 56 -0.37 9.94 0.71
N VAL A 57 -0.19 11.16 1.19
CA VAL A 57 1.08 11.64 1.76
C VAL A 57 0.87 12.11 3.19
N ILE A 58 1.66 11.57 4.13
CA ILE A 58 1.69 11.98 5.54
C ILE A 58 2.88 12.89 5.77
N VAL A 59 2.62 14.15 6.09
CA VAL A 59 3.65 15.15 6.38
C VAL A 59 3.60 15.55 7.84
N ALA A 60 4.71 15.37 8.54
CA ALA A 60 4.86 15.80 9.93
C ALA A 60 6.35 15.94 10.30
N PRO A 61 6.71 16.75 11.31
CA PRO A 61 8.07 16.80 11.83
C PRO A 61 8.60 15.44 12.29
N ALA A 62 9.91 15.32 12.46
CA ALA A 62 10.52 14.11 13.01
C ALA A 62 9.97 13.80 14.42
N GLY A 63 9.82 12.51 14.74
CA GLY A 63 9.39 12.05 16.05
C GLY A 63 7.89 12.14 16.37
N ILE A 64 7.06 12.70 15.49
CA ILE A 64 5.60 12.87 15.71
C ILE A 64 4.81 11.57 15.49
N GLY A 65 5.40 10.55 14.86
CA GLY A 65 4.74 9.25 14.68
C GLY A 65 4.28 8.95 13.26
N LYS A 66 4.88 9.56 12.22
CA LYS A 66 4.58 9.24 10.79
C LYS A 66 4.60 7.74 10.52
N THR A 67 5.69 7.07 10.88
CA THR A 67 5.87 5.62 10.75
C THR A 67 4.75 4.83 11.42
N TRP A 68 4.38 5.23 12.66
CA TRP A 68 3.28 4.59 13.38
C TRP A 68 1.94 4.76 12.67
N MET A 69 1.68 5.94 12.13
CA MET A 69 0.46 6.21 11.36
C MET A 69 0.39 5.34 10.11
N LEU A 70 1.48 5.24 9.33
CA LEU A 70 1.57 4.36 8.16
C LEU A 70 1.34 2.89 8.55
N GLN A 71 1.92 2.44 9.65
CA GLN A 71 1.74 1.07 10.14
C GLN A 71 0.32 0.80 10.66
N CYS A 72 -0.34 1.78 11.27
CA CYS A 72 -1.75 1.67 11.63
C CYS A 72 -2.64 1.49 10.39
N ILE A 73 -2.37 2.25 9.31
CA ILE A 73 -3.07 2.10 8.03
C ILE A 73 -2.84 0.69 7.48
N GLY A 74 -1.57 0.25 7.39
CA GLY A 74 -1.23 -1.08 6.91
C GLY A 74 -1.89 -2.19 7.73
N ASN A 75 -1.91 -2.06 9.06
CA ASN A 75 -2.59 -3.01 9.95
C ASN A 75 -4.11 -3.05 9.73
N GLY A 76 -4.74 -1.89 9.51
CA GLY A 76 -6.15 -1.82 9.12
C GLY A 76 -6.42 -2.55 7.80
N CYS A 77 -5.55 -2.36 6.81
CA CYS A 77 -5.65 -3.02 5.50
C CYS A 77 -5.57 -4.56 5.62
N ILE A 78 -4.57 -5.10 6.32
CA ILE A 78 -4.41 -6.55 6.45
C ILE A 78 -5.54 -7.20 7.29
N LYS A 79 -6.09 -6.50 8.27
CA LYS A 79 -7.29 -6.94 8.99
C LYS A 79 -8.53 -7.03 8.09
N ASN A 80 -8.59 -6.23 7.04
CA ASN A 80 -9.66 -6.23 6.05
C ASN A 80 -9.38 -7.11 4.83
N GLY A 81 -8.39 -8.01 4.90
CA GLY A 81 -8.11 -8.99 3.86
C GLY A 81 -7.24 -8.48 2.72
N LEU A 82 -6.70 -7.27 2.81
CA LEU A 82 -5.88 -6.67 1.75
C LEU A 82 -4.41 -7.09 1.84
N THR A 83 -3.75 -7.12 0.68
CA THR A 83 -2.31 -7.35 0.56
C THR A 83 -1.55 -6.03 0.60
N VAL A 84 -0.68 -5.87 1.59
CA VAL A 84 0.13 -4.66 1.82
C VAL A 84 1.60 -4.96 1.58
N ILE A 85 2.26 -4.12 0.80
CA ILE A 85 3.72 -4.08 0.69
C ILE A 85 4.23 -2.85 1.43
N HIS A 86 5.00 -3.04 2.48
CA HIS A 86 5.60 -1.96 3.26
C HIS A 86 7.10 -1.88 2.99
N TYR A 87 7.50 -0.88 2.23
CA TYR A 87 8.90 -0.52 2.04
C TYR A 87 9.37 0.38 3.17
N THR A 88 10.38 -0.05 3.91
CA THR A 88 11.03 0.78 4.93
C THR A 88 12.43 1.16 4.46
N LEU A 89 12.73 2.46 4.45
CA LEU A 89 14.01 3.03 4.03
C LEU A 89 14.86 3.50 5.22
N GLU A 90 14.29 3.45 6.42
CA GLU A 90 14.95 3.89 7.66
C GLU A 90 15.13 2.72 8.64
N LEU A 91 14.06 1.98 8.91
CA LEU A 91 14.06 0.95 9.94
C LEU A 91 14.29 -0.44 9.36
N ASN A 92 15.00 -1.28 10.12
CA ASN A 92 15.10 -2.70 9.82
C ASN A 92 13.70 -3.35 9.78
N GLN A 93 13.48 -4.27 8.84
CA GLN A 93 12.19 -4.96 8.65
C GLN A 93 11.70 -5.71 9.90
N ALA A 94 12.60 -6.23 10.74
CA ALA A 94 12.22 -6.89 11.99
C ALA A 94 11.62 -5.88 12.99
N TYR A 95 12.20 -4.66 13.10
CA TYR A 95 11.63 -3.63 13.96
C TYR A 95 10.27 -3.14 13.45
N VAL A 96 10.10 -3.03 12.14
CA VAL A 96 8.80 -2.71 11.55
C VAL A 96 7.79 -3.81 11.89
N GLY A 97 8.16 -5.08 11.78
CA GLY A 97 7.34 -6.23 12.17
C GLY A 97 6.89 -6.15 13.64
N LEU A 98 7.82 -5.95 14.58
CA LEU A 98 7.49 -5.81 16.00
C LEU A 98 6.51 -4.66 16.30
N ARG A 99 6.55 -3.57 15.54
CA ARG A 99 5.56 -2.49 15.67
C ARG A 99 4.19 -2.89 15.14
N TYR A 100 4.13 -3.65 14.03
CA TYR A 100 2.88 -4.25 13.58
C TYR A 100 2.31 -5.20 14.63
N ASP A 101 3.14 -6.02 15.27
CA ASP A 101 2.71 -6.90 16.36
C ASP A 101 2.15 -6.09 17.54
N THR A 102 2.82 -4.98 17.91
CA THR A 102 2.32 -4.06 18.94
C THR A 102 0.96 -3.47 18.59
N ILE A 103 0.77 -3.01 17.35
CA ILE A 103 -0.51 -2.46 16.88
C ILE A 103 -1.60 -3.54 16.85
N LEU A 104 -1.25 -4.75 16.43
CA LEU A 104 -2.18 -5.86 16.28
C LEU A 104 -2.68 -6.37 17.65
N THR A 105 -1.77 -6.51 18.61
CA THR A 105 -2.03 -7.14 19.91
C THR A 105 -2.34 -6.15 21.03
N GLY A 106 -1.90 -4.89 20.91
CA GLY A 106 -1.91 -3.90 21.98
C GLY A 106 -0.81 -4.13 23.03
N ILE A 107 0.07 -5.12 22.85
CA ILE A 107 1.16 -5.43 23.77
C ILE A 107 2.34 -4.50 23.48
N PRO A 108 2.91 -3.81 24.48
CA PRO A 108 4.11 -2.99 24.27
C PRO A 108 5.26 -3.81 23.67
N THR A 109 6.01 -3.23 22.75
CA THR A 109 7.11 -3.91 22.02
C THR A 109 8.10 -4.60 22.96
N ALA A 110 8.41 -4.01 24.11
CA ALA A 110 9.32 -4.59 25.12
C ALA A 110 8.81 -5.93 25.71
N ASN A 111 7.50 -6.13 25.69
CA ASN A 111 6.83 -7.29 26.30
C ASN A 111 6.48 -8.38 25.26
N LEU A 112 6.56 -8.10 23.96
CA LEU A 112 6.19 -9.06 22.90
C LEU A 112 6.93 -10.39 23.03
N LYS A 113 8.22 -10.35 23.40
CA LYS A 113 9.04 -11.57 23.59
C LYS A 113 8.51 -12.54 24.65
N TYR A 114 7.66 -12.06 25.56
CA TYR A 114 7.02 -12.89 26.60
C TYR A 114 5.59 -13.31 26.21
N SER A 115 5.12 -12.90 25.04
CA SER A 115 3.74 -13.08 24.60
C SER A 115 3.66 -13.62 23.16
N ILE A 116 4.65 -14.43 22.75
CA ILE A 116 4.80 -14.93 21.38
C ILE A 116 3.54 -15.70 20.94
N GLU A 117 3.01 -16.58 21.80
CA GLU A 117 1.79 -17.35 21.50
C GLU A 117 0.58 -16.47 21.22
N GLU A 118 0.43 -15.35 21.95
CA GLU A 118 -0.67 -14.40 21.68
C GLU A 118 -0.44 -13.65 20.38
N VAL A 119 0.80 -13.27 20.05
CA VAL A 119 1.14 -12.67 18.75
C VAL A 119 0.78 -13.63 17.63
N GLU A 120 1.24 -14.88 17.67
CA GLU A 120 0.93 -15.90 16.66
C GLU A 120 -0.58 -16.11 16.51
N LYS A 121 -1.29 -16.19 17.61
CA LYS A 121 -2.76 -16.35 17.62
C LYS A 121 -3.46 -15.18 16.92
N GLN A 122 -2.98 -13.94 17.10
CA GLN A 122 -3.55 -12.78 16.44
C GLN A 122 -3.16 -12.70 14.95
N VAL A 123 -1.91 -12.99 14.62
CA VAL A 123 -1.43 -13.06 13.24
C VAL A 123 -2.19 -14.12 12.43
N ASN A 124 -2.43 -15.29 13.01
CA ASN A 124 -3.18 -16.38 12.35
C ASN A 124 -4.66 -16.06 12.08
N LYS A 125 -5.21 -14.99 12.66
CA LYS A 125 -6.58 -14.52 12.37
C LYS A 125 -6.65 -13.54 11.20
N LEU A 126 -5.49 -13.05 10.76
CA LEU A 126 -5.46 -12.10 9.65
C LEU A 126 -5.85 -12.81 8.35
N THR A 127 -6.67 -12.14 7.57
CA THR A 127 -7.10 -12.63 6.24
C THR A 127 -6.33 -11.96 5.11
N GLY A 128 -5.71 -10.82 5.37
CA GLY A 128 -4.82 -10.13 4.45
C GLY A 128 -3.36 -10.56 4.60
N ASN A 129 -2.49 -9.99 3.77
CA ASN A 129 -1.07 -10.29 3.76
C ASN A 129 -0.23 -9.02 3.93
N LEU A 130 0.93 -9.13 4.58
CA LEU A 130 1.89 -8.05 4.76
C LEU A 130 3.29 -8.52 4.38
N ILE A 131 3.89 -7.85 3.42
CA ILE A 131 5.31 -8.03 3.07
C ILE A 131 6.07 -6.77 3.45
N ILE A 132 7.04 -6.90 4.35
CA ILE A 132 7.92 -5.81 4.77
C ILE A 132 9.26 -5.99 4.08
N LYS A 133 9.67 -4.97 3.34
CA LYS A 133 10.96 -4.96 2.63
C LYS A 133 11.78 -3.77 3.05
N HIS A 134 12.94 -4.03 3.66
CA HIS A 134 13.91 -2.99 3.98
C HIS A 134 14.86 -2.75 2.81
N TYR A 135 15.07 -1.50 2.50
CA TYR A 135 16.17 -1.02 1.67
C TYR A 135 17.00 -0.03 2.49
N PRO A 136 18.32 -0.15 2.52
CA PRO A 136 19.16 0.84 3.18
C PRO A 136 18.95 2.24 2.62
N THR A 137 19.09 3.25 3.47
CA THR A 137 18.96 4.66 3.09
C THR A 137 19.75 4.97 1.80
N ARG A 138 19.10 5.64 0.84
CA ARG A 138 19.65 6.00 -0.48
C ARG A 138 20.00 4.83 -1.41
N SER A 139 19.58 3.60 -1.10
CA SER A 139 19.85 2.42 -1.95
C SER A 139 18.67 2.05 -2.85
N ALA A 140 17.49 2.62 -2.65
CA ALA A 140 16.31 2.35 -3.44
C ALA A 140 15.89 3.57 -4.26
N SER A 141 15.55 3.32 -5.50
CA SER A 141 14.88 4.25 -6.42
C SER A 141 13.50 3.73 -6.75
N VAL A 142 12.68 4.55 -7.42
CA VAL A 142 11.37 4.10 -7.93
C VAL A 142 11.53 2.85 -8.80
N GLN A 143 12.58 2.79 -9.63
CA GLN A 143 12.87 1.62 -10.47
C GLN A 143 13.16 0.37 -9.63
N THR A 144 13.88 0.52 -8.50
CA THR A 144 14.16 -0.59 -7.57
C THR A 144 12.86 -1.14 -6.97
N LEU A 145 11.96 -0.26 -6.54
CA LEU A 145 10.66 -0.66 -5.99
C LEU A 145 9.79 -1.32 -7.07
N SER A 146 9.74 -0.74 -8.28
CA SER A 146 9.01 -1.32 -9.41
C SER A 146 9.53 -2.71 -9.79
N ALA A 147 10.85 -2.91 -9.83
CA ALA A 147 11.44 -4.21 -10.10
C ALA A 147 11.03 -5.27 -9.04
N HIS A 148 11.01 -4.89 -7.77
CA HIS A 148 10.55 -5.78 -6.71
C HIS A 148 9.05 -6.10 -6.81
N LEU A 149 8.21 -5.10 -7.13
CA LEU A 149 6.78 -5.31 -7.34
C LEU A 149 6.52 -6.28 -8.51
N ASN A 150 7.23 -6.13 -9.63
CA ASN A 150 7.14 -7.06 -10.76
C ASN A 150 7.54 -8.50 -10.35
N GLN A 151 8.57 -8.66 -9.49
CA GLN A 151 8.94 -9.98 -8.97
C GLN A 151 7.84 -10.61 -8.10
N LEU A 152 7.16 -9.80 -7.28
CA LEU A 152 6.03 -10.27 -6.47
C LEU A 152 4.84 -10.66 -7.36
N GLU A 153 4.55 -9.88 -8.39
CA GLU A 153 3.48 -10.17 -9.36
C GLU A 153 3.73 -11.50 -10.10
N ILE A 154 4.96 -11.78 -10.53
CA ILE A 154 5.34 -13.07 -11.13
C ILE A 154 5.08 -14.24 -10.16
N GLN A 155 5.19 -14.01 -8.84
CA GLN A 155 4.88 -15.00 -7.79
C GLN A 155 3.39 -15.05 -7.43
N GLY A 156 2.54 -14.30 -8.13
CA GLY A 156 1.10 -14.22 -7.88
C GLY A 156 0.71 -13.32 -6.72
N ILE A 157 1.63 -12.47 -6.22
CA ILE A 157 1.37 -11.53 -5.13
C ILE A 157 1.11 -10.16 -5.73
N ILE A 158 -0.16 -9.75 -5.73
CA ILE A 158 -0.60 -8.45 -6.23
C ILE A 158 -0.96 -7.58 -5.03
N PRO A 159 -0.27 -6.46 -4.79
CA PRO A 159 -0.59 -5.57 -3.68
C PRO A 159 -1.84 -4.74 -3.95
N ASP A 160 -2.67 -4.59 -2.92
CA ASP A 160 -3.75 -3.61 -2.88
C ASP A 160 -3.24 -2.24 -2.40
N VAL A 161 -2.24 -2.25 -1.52
CA VAL A 161 -1.65 -1.05 -0.90
C VAL A 161 -0.14 -1.15 -0.86
N ILE A 162 0.51 -0.06 -1.25
CA ILE A 162 1.96 0.10 -1.13
C ILE A 162 2.24 1.23 -0.15
N ILE A 163 3.03 0.95 0.88
CA ILE A 163 3.51 1.94 1.86
C ILE A 163 5.00 2.15 1.63
N VAL A 164 5.44 3.40 1.62
CA VAL A 164 6.86 3.77 1.55
C VAL A 164 7.19 4.67 2.74
N ASP A 165 8.02 4.20 3.64
CA ASP A 165 8.42 4.89 4.87
C ASP A 165 9.95 5.06 4.90
N TYR A 166 10.46 6.19 4.52
CA TYR A 166 9.90 7.39 3.90
C TYR A 166 10.69 7.78 2.64
N ALA A 167 10.07 8.54 1.77
CA ALA A 167 10.75 9.11 0.60
C ALA A 167 11.37 10.47 1.00
N ASP A 168 12.68 10.64 0.71
CA ASP A 168 13.41 11.91 0.78
C ASP A 168 13.24 12.68 -0.54
#